data_8a23ccbdbe686f5650d80943686034c3
#
_entry.id   8a23ccbdbe686f5650d80943686034c3
#
_cell.length_a   1.000
_cell.length_b   1.000
_cell.length_c   1.000
_cell.angle_alpha   90.00
_cell.angle_beta   90.00
_cell.angle_gamma   90.00
#
_symmetry.space_group_name_H-M   'P 1'
#
loop_
_entity.id
_entity.type
_entity.pdbx_description
1 polymer ?
#
loop_
_entity_poly.entity_id
_entity_poly.type
_entity_poly.pdbx_seq_one_letter_code
_entity_poly.pdbx_strand_id
1 'polypeptide(L)'
;MPTKQRRYALKAKEAKQILDESSRTLKLDMETLFGKSTVEVVESDVGEIYLIGGKPLLYKTDNKTLPTLHFAEFTSKAPKIVVDMGAVPYVCKGATVMAPGIVRIEGEFSKGDLVLVVDMKFSKALALGESLMDTETAKQTKKGPIVKTLHYVSDKIWDYTKTLNE
;
A
#
# COMPACT_ATOMS: atom_id res chain seq x y z
N MET A 1 -20.28 16.29 6.11
CA MET A 1 -19.76 16.77 7.40
C MET A 1 -18.25 16.66 7.41
N PRO A 2 -17.55 17.75 7.66
CA PRO A 2 -16.11 17.63 7.83
C PRO A 2 -15.82 16.79 9.06
N THR A 3 -15.00 15.80 8.87
CA THR A 3 -14.57 14.92 9.93
C THR A 3 -13.65 15.67 10.88
N LYS A 4 -13.82 15.45 12.17
CA LYS A 4 -12.94 16.04 13.16
C LYS A 4 -11.53 15.48 12.93
N GLN A 5 -10.60 16.34 12.51
CA GLN A 5 -9.22 15.98 12.26
C GLN A 5 -8.33 16.48 13.38
N ARG A 6 -7.40 15.66 13.77
CA ARG A 6 -6.32 16.05 14.66
C ARG A 6 -5.01 15.78 13.94
N ARG A 7 -4.23 16.83 13.70
CA ARG A 7 -2.93 16.73 13.02
C ARG A 7 -1.83 17.30 13.90
N TYR A 8 -0.79 16.52 14.10
CA TYR A 8 0.34 16.96 14.92
C TYR A 8 1.63 16.26 14.51
N ALA A 9 2.77 16.92 14.80
CA ALA A 9 4.07 16.34 14.51
C ALA A 9 4.43 15.32 15.58
N LEU A 10 5.03 14.21 15.18
CA LEU A 10 5.56 13.21 16.09
C LEU A 10 6.89 13.69 16.67
N LYS A 11 7.16 13.27 17.91
CA LYS A 11 8.47 13.47 18.52
C LYS A 11 9.50 12.60 17.81
N ALA A 12 10.78 13.00 17.87
CA ALA A 12 11.86 12.30 17.16
C ALA A 12 11.89 10.80 17.44
N LYS A 13 11.68 10.38 18.67
CA LYS A 13 11.67 8.97 19.05
C LYS A 13 10.52 8.20 18.39
N GLU A 14 9.32 8.79 18.41
CA GLU A 14 8.14 8.18 17.79
C GLU A 14 8.28 8.13 16.27
N ALA A 15 8.80 9.19 15.65
CA ALA A 15 9.05 9.25 14.22
C ALA A 15 10.03 8.16 13.79
N LYS A 16 11.12 7.99 14.55
CA LYS A 16 12.12 6.96 14.28
C LYS A 16 11.49 5.55 14.35
N GLN A 17 10.64 5.32 15.34
CA GLN A 17 9.96 4.04 15.53
C GLN A 17 9.09 3.71 14.31
N ILE A 18 8.33 4.69 13.80
CA ILE A 18 7.49 4.51 12.62
C ILE A 18 8.35 4.21 11.38
N LEU A 19 9.47 4.91 11.20
CA LEU A 19 10.37 4.66 10.07
C LEU A 19 11.01 3.28 10.17
N ASP A 20 11.42 2.85 11.35
CA ASP A 20 12.03 1.53 11.55
C ASP A 20 11.03 0.40 11.28
N GLU A 21 9.81 0.52 11.80
CA GLU A 21 8.75 -0.47 11.56
C GLU A 21 8.40 -0.57 10.08
N SER A 22 8.20 0.58 9.43
CA SER A 22 7.82 0.59 8.02
C SER A 22 8.95 0.11 7.12
N SER A 23 10.22 0.31 7.50
CA SER A 23 11.35 -0.24 6.75
C SER A 23 11.26 -1.75 6.60
N ARG A 24 10.90 -2.43 7.68
CA ARG A 24 10.75 -3.90 7.67
C ARG A 24 9.58 -4.35 6.80
N THR A 25 8.43 -3.69 6.95
CA THR A 25 7.20 -4.05 6.23
C THR A 25 7.29 -3.75 4.74
N LEU A 26 7.86 -2.59 4.39
CA LEU A 26 7.92 -2.12 3.00
C LEU A 26 9.18 -2.61 2.27
N LYS A 27 10.15 -3.15 3.01
CA LYS A 27 11.46 -3.55 2.48
C LYS A 27 12.18 -2.38 1.81
N LEU A 28 12.09 -1.21 2.45
CA LEU A 28 12.76 0.02 2.05
C LEU A 28 13.58 0.53 3.22
N ASP A 29 14.68 1.22 2.94
CA ASP A 29 15.44 1.91 3.98
C ASP A 29 14.81 3.30 4.22
N MET A 30 13.81 3.33 5.08
CA MET A 30 13.07 4.56 5.37
C MET A 30 13.93 5.61 6.06
N GLU A 31 14.91 5.19 6.86
CA GLU A 31 15.82 6.11 7.52
C GLU A 31 16.67 6.88 6.50
N THR A 32 17.21 6.18 5.50
CA THR A 32 17.97 6.81 4.42
C THR A 32 17.09 7.76 3.61
N LEU A 33 15.85 7.34 3.32
CA LEU A 33 14.94 8.15 2.51
C LEU A 33 14.38 9.36 3.27
N PHE A 34 14.05 9.20 4.54
CA PHE A 34 13.25 10.18 5.28
C PHE A 34 13.73 10.50 6.70
N GLY A 35 14.92 10.05 7.10
CA GLY A 35 15.41 10.23 8.47
C GLY A 35 15.51 11.68 8.94
N LYS A 36 15.59 12.63 8.00
CA LYS A 36 15.64 14.06 8.30
C LYS A 36 14.31 14.76 8.05
N SER A 37 13.29 14.02 7.64
CA SER A 37 11.98 14.60 7.34
C SER A 37 11.13 14.66 8.60
N THR A 38 10.23 15.64 8.63
CA THR A 38 9.21 15.73 9.68
C THR A 38 8.18 14.65 9.43
N VAL A 39 7.78 13.93 10.48
CA VAL A 39 6.70 12.95 10.44
C VAL A 39 5.53 13.50 11.24
N GLU A 40 4.39 13.65 10.58
CA GLU A 40 3.16 14.08 11.21
C GLU A 40 2.14 12.95 11.16
N VAL A 41 1.21 12.95 12.12
CA VAL A 41 0.08 12.03 12.08
C VAL A 41 -1.21 12.84 11.98
N VAL A 42 -2.14 12.35 11.16
CA VAL A 42 -3.51 12.86 11.09
C VAL A 42 -4.43 11.77 11.59
N GLU A 43 -5.15 12.04 12.67
CA GLU A 43 -6.16 11.15 13.20
C GLU A 43 -7.50 11.51 12.56
N SER A 44 -8.14 10.53 11.94
CA SER A 44 -9.39 10.76 11.21
C SER A 44 -10.30 9.53 11.30
N ASP A 45 -11.50 9.62 10.71
CA ASP A 45 -12.45 8.50 10.65
C ASP A 45 -11.92 7.31 9.85
N VAL A 46 -10.99 7.56 8.93
CA VAL A 46 -10.39 6.47 8.14
C VAL A 46 -9.18 5.84 8.82
N GLY A 47 -8.83 6.32 10.03
CA GLY A 47 -7.69 5.86 10.80
C GLY A 47 -6.58 6.89 10.85
N GLU A 48 -5.40 6.45 11.26
CA GLU A 48 -4.23 7.31 11.34
C GLU A 48 -3.48 7.33 10.01
N ILE A 49 -3.19 8.52 9.52
CA ILE A 49 -2.41 8.73 8.30
C ILE A 49 -1.10 9.43 8.71
N TYR A 50 0.01 8.92 8.23
CA TYR A 50 1.32 9.53 8.49
C TYR A 50 1.79 10.34 7.30
N LEU A 51 2.08 11.63 7.54
CA LEU A 51 2.65 12.49 6.53
C LEU A 51 4.15 12.60 6.78
N ILE A 52 4.92 12.27 5.79
CA ILE A 52 6.38 12.35 5.84
C ILE A 52 6.82 13.42 4.86
N GLY A 53 7.43 14.49 5.39
CA GLY A 53 7.76 15.63 4.57
C GLY A 53 6.53 16.28 3.95
N GLY A 54 5.39 16.20 4.64
CA GLY A 54 4.13 16.77 4.17
C GLY A 54 3.32 15.90 3.22
N LYS A 55 3.80 14.70 2.89
CA LYS A 55 3.11 13.78 1.97
C LYS A 55 2.51 12.60 2.72
N PRO A 56 1.24 12.22 2.42
CA PRO A 56 0.58 11.10 3.09
C PRO A 56 1.07 9.76 2.55
N LEU A 57 2.15 9.24 3.11
CA LEU A 57 2.84 8.06 2.59
C LEU A 57 2.48 6.76 3.29
N LEU A 58 2.06 6.82 4.57
CA LEU A 58 1.75 5.63 5.35
C LEU A 58 0.39 5.79 6.02
N TYR A 59 -0.25 4.66 6.33
CA TYR A 59 -1.45 4.64 7.15
C TYR A 59 -1.41 3.46 8.11
N LYS A 60 -2.11 3.60 9.23
CA LYS A 60 -2.16 2.55 10.25
C LYS A 60 -3.54 1.93 10.30
N THR A 61 -3.59 0.61 10.26
CA THR A 61 -4.81 -0.18 10.37
C THR A 61 -4.48 -1.49 11.08
N ASP A 62 -5.31 -1.91 12.03
CA ASP A 62 -5.15 -3.17 12.77
C ASP A 62 -3.72 -3.40 13.29
N ASN A 63 -3.12 -2.35 13.87
CA ASN A 63 -1.76 -2.36 14.41
C ASN A 63 -0.66 -2.55 13.35
N LYS A 64 -0.99 -2.41 12.08
CA LYS A 64 -0.02 -2.46 10.98
C LYS A 64 0.13 -1.09 10.35
N THR A 65 1.37 -0.73 10.04
CA THR A 65 1.67 0.49 9.30
C THR A 65 1.95 0.09 7.85
N LEU A 66 1.11 0.58 6.93
CA LEU A 66 1.13 0.19 5.52
C LEU A 66 1.36 1.41 4.63
N PRO A 67 1.93 1.21 3.43
CA PRO A 67 2.10 2.32 2.49
C PRO A 67 0.78 2.69 1.83
N THR A 68 0.60 3.97 1.56
CA THR A 68 -0.50 4.41 0.69
C THR A 68 -0.10 4.22 -0.77
N LEU A 69 -1.07 4.27 -1.67
CA LEU A 69 -0.79 4.21 -3.11
C LEU A 69 -0.15 5.50 -3.65
N HIS A 70 0.02 6.52 -2.82
CA HIS A 70 0.74 7.75 -3.16
C HIS A 70 2.24 7.66 -2.88
N PHE A 71 2.69 6.57 -2.27
CA PHE A 71 4.11 6.39 -1.90
C PHE A 71 4.90 5.86 -3.10
N ALA A 72 5.42 6.79 -3.92
CA ALA A 72 6.08 6.46 -5.18
C ALA A 72 7.31 5.55 -5.02
N GLU A 73 8.13 5.75 -3.98
CA GLU A 73 9.31 4.92 -3.74
C GLU A 73 8.94 3.46 -3.47
N PHE A 74 7.79 3.24 -2.83
CA PHE A 74 7.27 1.90 -2.61
C PHE A 74 6.66 1.33 -3.90
N THR A 75 5.76 2.08 -4.55
CA THR A 75 5.04 1.57 -5.72
C THR A 75 5.97 1.27 -6.89
N SER A 76 7.07 2.00 -7.01
CA SER A 76 8.04 1.76 -8.09
C SER A 76 8.88 0.50 -7.87
N LYS A 77 9.13 0.12 -6.61
CA LYS A 77 10.02 -1.02 -6.26
C LYS A 77 9.28 -2.29 -5.88
N ALA A 78 8.02 -2.20 -5.50
CA ALA A 78 7.26 -3.35 -5.03
C ALA A 78 7.10 -4.41 -6.13
N PRO A 79 7.04 -5.69 -5.75
CA PRO A 79 6.66 -6.74 -6.70
C PRO A 79 5.28 -6.44 -7.26
N LYS A 80 5.04 -6.78 -8.51
CA LYS A 80 3.80 -6.43 -9.21
C LYS A 80 3.01 -7.67 -9.62
N ILE A 81 1.72 -7.62 -9.36
CA ILE A 81 0.75 -8.59 -9.81
C ILE A 81 -0.03 -7.90 -10.94
N VAL A 82 0.23 -8.29 -12.16
CA VAL A 82 -0.39 -7.67 -13.34
C VAL A 82 -1.68 -8.40 -13.68
N VAL A 83 -2.79 -7.67 -13.65
CA VAL A 83 -4.11 -8.25 -13.89
C VAL A 83 -4.69 -7.80 -15.23
N ASP A 84 -5.59 -8.64 -15.79
CA ASP A 84 -6.27 -8.28 -17.05
C ASP A 84 -7.30 -7.19 -16.81
N MET A 85 -7.77 -6.57 -17.90
CA MET A 85 -8.71 -5.44 -17.81
C MET A 85 -10.07 -5.85 -17.24
N GLY A 86 -10.45 -7.12 -17.38
CA GLY A 86 -11.68 -7.64 -16.81
C GLY A 86 -11.65 -7.73 -15.27
N ALA A 87 -10.46 -7.88 -14.69
CA ALA A 87 -10.29 -7.94 -13.25
C ALA A 87 -10.30 -6.55 -12.60
N VAL A 88 -9.97 -5.51 -13.35
CA VAL A 88 -9.81 -4.14 -12.82
C VAL A 88 -11.01 -3.65 -11.99
N PRO A 89 -12.27 -3.76 -12.47
CA PRO A 89 -13.41 -3.27 -11.70
C PRO A 89 -13.56 -3.99 -10.35
N TYR A 90 -13.21 -5.26 -10.27
CA TYR A 90 -13.31 -6.04 -9.03
C TYR A 90 -12.21 -5.64 -8.04
N VAL A 91 -10.99 -5.46 -8.53
CA VAL A 91 -9.86 -5.01 -7.71
C VAL A 91 -10.17 -3.63 -7.12
N CYS A 92 -10.75 -2.73 -7.91
CA CYS A 92 -11.10 -1.37 -7.47
C CYS A 92 -12.39 -1.32 -6.63
N LYS A 93 -12.89 -2.48 -6.20
CA LYS A 93 -13.94 -2.62 -5.19
C LYS A 93 -13.46 -3.41 -3.97
N GLY A 94 -12.16 -3.72 -3.94
CA GLY A 94 -11.56 -4.43 -2.80
C GLY A 94 -11.61 -5.94 -2.88
N ALA A 95 -11.98 -6.51 -4.02
CA ALA A 95 -12.05 -7.96 -4.17
C ALA A 95 -10.67 -8.60 -4.08
N THR A 96 -10.62 -9.82 -3.55
CA THR A 96 -9.41 -10.65 -3.57
C THR A 96 -9.01 -10.93 -5.02
N VAL A 97 -7.72 -10.86 -5.32
CA VAL A 97 -7.21 -11.14 -6.67
C VAL A 97 -7.12 -12.66 -6.85
N MET A 98 -7.86 -13.16 -7.84
CA MET A 98 -7.93 -14.58 -8.12
C MET A 98 -6.97 -14.95 -9.27
N ALA A 99 -6.45 -16.18 -9.24
CA ALA A 99 -5.45 -16.64 -10.20
C ALA A 99 -5.83 -16.39 -11.68
N PRO A 100 -7.08 -16.68 -12.12
CA PRO A 100 -7.43 -16.48 -13.53
C PRO A 100 -7.33 -15.05 -14.02
N GLY A 101 -7.41 -14.05 -13.14
CA GLY A 101 -7.28 -12.64 -13.52
C GLY A 101 -5.85 -12.17 -13.66
N ILE A 102 -4.87 -12.97 -13.26
CA ILE A 102 -3.45 -12.57 -13.29
C ILE A 102 -2.84 -12.91 -14.65
N VAL A 103 -2.28 -11.90 -15.29
CA VAL A 103 -1.61 -12.05 -16.59
C VAL A 103 -0.15 -12.40 -16.42
N ARG A 104 0.52 -11.76 -15.47
CA ARG A 104 1.92 -12.05 -15.14
C ARG A 104 2.27 -11.52 -13.76
N ILE A 105 3.40 -11.98 -13.24
CA ILE A 105 3.94 -11.60 -11.95
C ILE A 105 5.35 -11.05 -12.19
N GLU A 106 5.65 -9.88 -11.64
CA GLU A 106 6.95 -9.24 -11.75
C GLU A 106 7.57 -9.10 -10.37
N GLY A 107 8.83 -9.52 -10.21
CA GLY A 107 9.53 -9.47 -8.92
C GLY A 107 9.32 -10.71 -8.08
N GLU A 108 9.89 -10.70 -6.89
CA GLU A 108 9.88 -11.82 -5.96
C GLU A 108 9.22 -11.44 -4.65
N PHE A 109 8.47 -12.36 -4.07
CA PHE A 109 7.82 -12.15 -2.77
C PHE A 109 7.61 -13.48 -2.05
N SER A 110 7.49 -13.40 -0.75
CA SER A 110 7.12 -14.51 0.11
C SER A 110 5.67 -14.35 0.56
N LYS A 111 5.09 -15.43 1.10
CA LYS A 111 3.76 -15.35 1.69
C LYS A 111 3.70 -14.26 2.76
N GLY A 112 2.70 -13.41 2.68
CA GLY A 112 2.51 -12.30 3.62
C GLY A 112 3.18 -11.00 3.21
N ASP A 113 3.98 -11.00 2.16
CA ASP A 113 4.62 -9.78 1.67
C ASP A 113 3.63 -8.87 0.98
N LEU A 114 3.94 -7.57 1.00
CA LEU A 114 3.17 -6.58 0.26
C LEU A 114 3.50 -6.65 -1.22
N VAL A 115 2.48 -6.56 -2.04
CA VAL A 115 2.59 -6.55 -3.50
C VAL A 115 1.71 -5.43 -4.05
N LEU A 116 2.03 -4.96 -5.24
CA LEU A 116 1.25 -3.94 -5.93
C LEU A 116 0.47 -4.59 -7.06
N VAL A 117 -0.84 -4.35 -7.10
CA VAL A 117 -1.70 -4.84 -8.19
C VAL A 117 -1.78 -3.75 -9.25
N VAL A 118 -1.41 -4.08 -10.48
CA VAL A 118 -1.41 -3.12 -11.60
C VAL A 118 -2.18 -3.70 -12.79
N ASP A 119 -2.73 -2.83 -13.65
CA ASP A 119 -3.40 -3.29 -14.85
C ASP A 119 -2.39 -3.61 -15.96
N MET A 120 -2.79 -4.51 -16.87
CA MET A 120 -1.92 -4.97 -17.94
C MET A 120 -1.72 -3.95 -19.08
N LYS A 121 -2.64 -3.01 -19.22
CA LYS A 121 -2.64 -2.10 -20.35
C LYS A 121 -1.83 -0.83 -20.08
N PHE A 122 -2.01 -0.23 -18.90
CA PHE A 122 -1.38 1.04 -18.52
C PHE A 122 -0.35 0.92 -17.41
N SER A 123 -0.21 -0.26 -16.82
CA SER A 123 0.65 -0.50 -15.64
C SER A 123 0.33 0.44 -14.47
N LYS A 124 -0.93 0.84 -14.36
CA LYS A 124 -1.38 1.76 -13.33
C LYS A 124 -1.58 1.02 -12.01
N ALA A 125 -1.09 1.59 -10.92
CA ALA A 125 -1.28 1.02 -9.59
C ALA A 125 -2.77 1.08 -9.22
N LEU A 126 -3.36 -0.09 -8.97
CA LEU A 126 -4.77 -0.23 -8.65
C LEU A 126 -4.99 -0.48 -7.17
N ALA A 127 -4.11 -1.28 -6.55
CA ALA A 127 -4.29 -1.72 -5.17
C ALA A 127 -2.98 -2.14 -4.54
N LEU A 128 -2.96 -2.02 -3.21
CA LEU A 128 -1.96 -2.64 -2.36
C LEU A 128 -2.55 -3.97 -1.90
N GLY A 129 -1.77 -5.03 -1.98
CA GLY A 129 -2.21 -6.35 -1.54
C GLY A 129 -1.19 -7.06 -0.68
N GLU A 130 -1.66 -8.11 -0.02
CA GLU A 130 -0.82 -9.04 0.73
C GLU A 130 -0.84 -10.37 0.00
N SER A 131 0.34 -10.88 -0.34
CA SER A 131 0.43 -12.16 -1.03
C SER A 131 0.03 -13.31 -0.12
N LEU A 132 -0.79 -14.22 -0.62
CA LEU A 132 -1.26 -15.40 0.11
C LEU A 132 -0.31 -16.58 -0.06
N MET A 133 0.70 -16.46 -0.91
CA MET A 133 1.69 -17.50 -1.19
C MET A 133 2.96 -16.86 -1.75
N ASP A 134 4.04 -17.65 -1.88
CA ASP A 134 5.28 -17.16 -2.48
C ASP A 134 5.16 -17.05 -4.01
N THR A 135 6.16 -16.42 -4.64
CA THR A 135 6.18 -16.18 -6.08
C THR A 135 6.04 -17.45 -6.90
N GLU A 136 6.82 -18.48 -6.59
CA GLU A 136 6.81 -19.72 -7.36
C GLU A 136 5.46 -20.43 -7.29
N THR A 137 4.89 -20.51 -6.09
CA THR A 137 3.56 -21.10 -5.90
C THR A 137 2.50 -20.29 -6.64
N ALA A 138 2.59 -18.96 -6.58
CA ALA A 138 1.65 -18.07 -7.27
C ALA A 138 1.69 -18.29 -8.79
N LYS A 139 2.89 -18.42 -9.36
CA LYS A 139 3.04 -18.64 -10.81
C LYS A 139 2.46 -19.97 -11.27
N GLN A 140 2.41 -20.97 -10.39
CA GLN A 140 1.90 -22.31 -10.70
C GLN A 140 0.41 -22.48 -10.38
N THR A 141 -0.17 -21.55 -9.63
CA THR A 141 -1.57 -21.64 -9.19
C THR A 141 -2.49 -21.13 -10.29
N LYS A 142 -3.46 -21.96 -10.69
CA LYS A 142 -4.39 -21.65 -11.78
C LYS A 142 -5.79 -21.28 -11.29
N LYS A 143 -6.12 -21.59 -10.05
CA LYS A 143 -7.44 -21.33 -9.45
C LYS A 143 -7.28 -20.85 -8.02
N GLY A 144 -8.22 -20.04 -7.58
CA GLY A 144 -8.30 -19.60 -6.20
C GLY A 144 -7.62 -18.27 -5.93
N PRO A 145 -7.62 -17.85 -4.65
CA PRO A 145 -7.12 -16.54 -4.26
C PRO A 145 -5.60 -16.51 -4.22
N ILE A 146 -5.02 -15.44 -4.73
CA ILE A 146 -3.57 -15.22 -4.75
C ILE A 146 -3.18 -14.02 -3.90
N VAL A 147 -3.96 -12.93 -3.95
CA VAL A 147 -3.63 -11.69 -3.24
C VAL A 147 -4.85 -11.15 -2.52
N LYS A 148 -4.69 -10.87 -1.23
CA LYS A 148 -5.71 -10.19 -0.43
C LYS A 148 -5.56 -8.68 -0.64
N THR A 149 -6.59 -8.02 -1.15
CA THR A 149 -6.56 -6.59 -1.34
C THR A 149 -6.68 -5.86 0.00
N LEU A 150 -5.77 -4.94 0.28
CA LEU A 150 -5.74 -4.17 1.53
C LEU A 150 -6.20 -2.73 1.35
N HIS A 151 -5.84 -2.11 0.24
CA HIS A 151 -6.11 -0.71 -0.04
C HIS A 151 -6.16 -0.55 -1.57
N TYR A 152 -7.08 0.23 -2.08
CA TYR A 152 -7.27 0.34 -3.53
C TYR A 152 -7.69 1.75 -3.93
N VAL A 153 -7.49 2.07 -5.20
CA VAL A 153 -7.90 3.35 -5.78
C VAL A 153 -9.41 3.52 -5.60
N SER A 154 -9.82 4.64 -5.07
CA SER A 154 -11.21 5.04 -4.73
C SER A 154 -11.72 4.47 -3.41
N ASP A 155 -10.91 3.80 -2.60
CA ASP A 155 -11.33 3.46 -1.25
C ASP A 155 -11.29 4.70 -0.35
N LYS A 156 -11.72 4.55 0.90
CA LYS A 156 -11.77 5.68 1.84
C LYS A 156 -10.40 6.27 2.12
N ILE A 157 -9.36 5.44 2.18
CA ILE A 157 -7.98 5.88 2.41
C ILE A 157 -7.48 6.67 1.22
N TRP A 158 -7.74 6.17 0.01
CA TRP A 158 -7.38 6.86 -1.23
C TRP A 158 -8.01 8.25 -1.29
N ASP A 159 -9.32 8.32 -1.10
CA ASP A 159 -10.07 9.57 -1.20
C ASP A 159 -9.59 10.59 -0.16
N TYR A 160 -9.40 10.13 1.08
CA TYR A 160 -8.93 11.01 2.15
C TYR A 160 -7.50 11.49 1.93
N THR A 161 -6.58 10.57 1.61
CA THR A 161 -5.17 10.92 1.40
C THR A 161 -4.97 11.80 0.17
N LYS A 162 -5.83 11.66 -0.83
CA LYS A 162 -5.81 12.53 -2.00
C LYS A 162 -6.05 14.00 -1.60
N THR A 163 -6.95 14.25 -0.64
CA THR A 163 -7.18 15.62 -0.16
C THR A 163 -5.96 16.18 0.58
N LEU A 164 -5.23 15.32 1.30
CA LEU A 164 -4.04 15.72 2.04
C LEU A 164 -2.83 16.00 1.12
N ASN A 165 -2.85 15.44 -0.07
CA ASN A 165 -1.76 15.54 -1.04
C ASN A 165 -1.89 16.76 -1.97
N GLU A 166 -2.97 17.50 -1.83
CA GLU A 166 -3.21 18.73 -2.60
C GLU A 166 -2.45 19.93 -2.05
#